data_5169ba087e6dcc08825f5eb589f98707
#
_entry.id   5169ba087e6dcc08825f5eb589f98707
#
_cell.length_a   1.000
_cell.length_b   1.000
_cell.length_c   1.000
_cell.angle_alpha   90.00
_cell.angle_beta   90.00
_cell.angle_gamma   90.00
#
_symmetry.space_group_name_H-M   'P 1'
#
loop_
_entity.id
_entity.type
_entity.pdbx_description
1 polymer ?
#
loop_
_entity_poly.entity_id
_entity_poly.type
_entity_poly.pdbx_seq_one_letter_code
_entity_poly.pdbx_strand_id
1 'polypeptide(L)'
;MNYTPNIQKSSQTFVSVLQKAKDWFAPLSKTEQQNLIDDLEHGAAHLTNTRQLNAYIAKYGEIHQAKLLHAYEKIPSKVWHEDGITVVDYGCGQGIAEMVLSDYMASRYIDNDYIKDFILIEPSRQNLQRCVKYVNAFFCESQISVVCKKDNQ
;
A
#
# COMPACT_ATOMS: atom_id res chain seq x y z
N MET A 1 28.73 -15.97 3.70
CA MET A 1 27.47 -15.36 3.20
C MET A 1 27.09 -14.27 4.18
N ASN A 2 27.21 -13.02 3.77
CA ASN A 2 26.75 -11.92 4.62
C ASN A 2 25.25 -11.84 4.48
N TYR A 3 24.53 -12.45 5.41
CA TYR A 3 23.12 -12.19 5.63
C TYR A 3 23.02 -10.72 6.04
N THR A 4 22.62 -9.88 5.10
CA THR A 4 22.14 -8.54 5.45
C THR A 4 20.72 -8.75 5.94
N PRO A 5 20.45 -8.66 7.24
CA PRO A 5 19.12 -8.91 7.72
C PRO A 5 18.16 -7.92 7.04
N ASN A 6 16.99 -8.36 6.74
CA ASN A 6 15.85 -7.58 6.24
C ASN A 6 15.47 -6.38 7.14
N ILE A 7 16.29 -6.05 8.11
CA ILE A 7 16.13 -4.94 9.05
C ILE A 7 15.90 -3.61 8.32
N GLN A 8 16.51 -3.40 7.15
CA GLN A 8 16.23 -2.21 6.34
C GLN A 8 14.86 -2.25 5.66
N LYS A 9 14.34 -3.43 5.32
CA LYS A 9 12.98 -3.60 4.81
C LYS A 9 11.98 -3.61 5.97
N SER A 10 12.29 -4.24 7.10
CA SER A 10 11.44 -4.28 8.30
C SER A 10 11.32 -2.94 9.03
N SER A 11 12.16 -1.95 8.73
CA SER A 11 12.05 -0.59 9.29
C SER A 11 11.13 0.32 8.49
N GLN A 12 10.67 -0.10 7.31
CA GLN A 12 9.76 0.68 6.49
C GLN A 12 8.32 0.40 6.94
N THR A 13 7.62 1.43 7.40
CA THR A 13 6.22 1.38 7.82
C THR A 13 5.36 2.24 6.93
N PHE A 14 4.06 1.98 6.89
CA PHE A 14 3.13 2.87 6.20
C PHE A 14 3.18 4.28 6.78
N VAL A 15 3.34 4.41 8.10
CA VAL A 15 3.49 5.73 8.75
C VAL A 15 4.69 6.48 8.17
N SER A 16 5.81 5.82 7.91
CA SER A 16 6.97 6.47 7.29
C SER A 16 6.73 6.88 5.84
N VAL A 17 5.98 6.08 5.08
CA VAL A 17 5.57 6.41 3.70
C VAL A 17 4.62 7.60 3.69
N LEU A 18 3.64 7.59 4.57
CA LEU A 18 2.68 8.69 4.74
C LEU A 18 3.39 10.00 5.12
N GLN A 19 4.32 9.94 6.08
CA GLN A 19 5.08 11.13 6.49
C GLN A 19 5.89 11.70 5.34
N LYS A 20 6.61 10.87 4.57
CA LYS A 20 7.33 11.31 3.37
C LYS A 20 6.41 11.97 2.33
N ALA A 21 5.22 11.44 2.14
CA ALA A 21 4.24 12.04 1.22
C ALA A 21 3.76 13.41 1.73
N LYS A 22 3.49 13.54 3.03
CA LYS A 22 3.12 14.82 3.65
C LYS A 22 4.24 15.85 3.60
N ASP A 23 5.49 15.45 3.89
CA ASP A 23 6.66 16.32 3.84
C ASP A 23 6.94 16.82 2.42
N TRP A 24 6.64 16.00 1.41
CA TRP A 24 6.71 16.42 0.02
C TRP A 24 5.56 17.37 -0.35
N PHE A 25 4.34 17.15 0.18
CA PHE A 25 3.15 17.92 -0.18
C PHE A 25 3.09 19.29 0.50
N ALA A 26 3.52 19.37 1.77
CA ALA A 26 3.38 20.56 2.61
C ALA A 26 4.07 21.83 2.05
N PRO A 27 5.29 21.76 1.47
CA PRO A 27 5.97 22.97 0.95
C PRO A 27 5.45 23.45 -0.41
N LEU A 28 4.56 22.70 -1.06
CA LEU A 28 3.94 23.15 -2.31
C LEU A 28 3.10 24.40 -2.08
N SER A 29 3.03 25.28 -3.09
CA SER A 29 2.15 26.46 -3.03
C SER A 29 0.69 26.03 -2.86
N LYS A 30 -0.12 26.88 -2.26
CA LYS A 30 -1.56 26.60 -2.07
C LYS A 30 -2.27 26.27 -3.39
N THR A 31 -1.89 26.95 -4.46
CA THR A 31 -2.44 26.70 -5.80
C THR A 31 -2.07 25.31 -6.30
N GLU A 32 -0.80 24.91 -6.15
CA GLU A 32 -0.37 23.55 -6.55
C GLU A 32 -1.04 22.46 -5.72
N GLN A 33 -1.15 22.67 -4.39
CA GLN A 33 -1.87 21.75 -3.52
C GLN A 33 -3.32 21.61 -3.95
N GLN A 34 -4.01 22.72 -4.22
CA GLN A 34 -5.40 22.71 -4.65
C GLN A 34 -5.56 22.00 -5.99
N ASN A 35 -4.75 22.32 -6.99
CA ASN A 35 -4.79 21.67 -8.29
C ASN A 35 -4.60 20.15 -8.18
N LEU A 36 -3.63 19.70 -7.36
CA LEU A 36 -3.41 18.27 -7.13
C LEU A 36 -4.60 17.61 -6.43
N ILE A 37 -5.23 18.30 -5.47
CA ILE A 37 -6.42 17.77 -4.78
C ILE A 37 -7.60 17.68 -5.75
N ASP A 38 -7.80 18.67 -6.59
CA ASP A 38 -8.86 18.69 -7.60
C ASP A 38 -8.66 17.54 -8.63
N ASP A 39 -7.40 17.31 -9.06
CA ASP A 39 -7.02 16.19 -9.92
C ASP A 39 -7.33 14.80 -9.32
N LEU A 40 -7.46 14.70 -8.00
CA LEU A 40 -7.79 13.43 -7.34
C LEU A 40 -9.29 13.09 -7.37
N GLU A 41 -10.15 13.99 -7.81
CA GLU A 41 -11.61 13.77 -7.94
C GLU A 41 -12.21 13.08 -6.70
N HIS A 42 -11.93 13.60 -5.52
CA HIS A 42 -12.33 13.01 -4.24
C HIS A 42 -11.85 11.57 -4.00
N GLY A 43 -10.77 11.17 -4.66
CA GLY A 43 -10.21 9.82 -4.55
C GLY A 43 -10.67 8.84 -5.63
N ALA A 44 -11.52 9.29 -6.56
CA ALA A 44 -12.04 8.47 -7.65
C ALA A 44 -11.20 8.55 -8.94
N ALA A 45 -10.26 9.51 -9.01
CA ALA A 45 -9.47 9.75 -10.21
C ALA A 45 -8.59 8.56 -10.59
N HIS A 46 -8.47 8.35 -11.87
CA HIS A 46 -7.46 7.44 -12.42
C HIS A 46 -6.08 8.11 -12.38
N LEU A 47 -5.28 7.74 -11.37
CA LEU A 47 -3.98 8.37 -11.14
C LEU A 47 -2.97 7.98 -12.22
N THR A 48 -2.36 8.96 -12.87
CA THR A 48 -1.52 8.75 -14.05
C THR A 48 -0.06 9.17 -13.86
N ASN A 49 0.27 9.82 -12.76
CA ASN A 49 1.63 10.30 -12.52
C ASN A 49 2.03 10.26 -11.04
N THR A 50 3.34 10.31 -10.79
CA THR A 50 3.92 10.23 -9.45
C THR A 50 3.43 11.33 -8.51
N ARG A 51 3.18 12.55 -9.00
CA ARG A 51 2.70 13.67 -8.17
C ARG A 51 1.29 13.39 -7.63
N GLN A 52 0.39 12.90 -8.48
CA GLN A 52 -0.96 12.49 -8.07
C GLN A 52 -0.91 11.33 -7.05
N LEU A 53 -0.05 10.33 -7.29
CA LEU A 53 0.13 9.21 -6.36
C LEU A 53 0.60 9.68 -4.97
N ASN A 54 1.56 10.61 -4.91
CA ASN A 54 2.05 11.16 -3.65
C ASN A 54 0.99 12.04 -2.96
N ALA A 55 0.30 12.89 -3.73
CA ALA A 55 -0.80 13.72 -3.22
C ALA A 55 -1.93 12.87 -2.65
N TYR A 56 -2.26 11.75 -3.29
CA TYR A 56 -3.26 10.81 -2.81
C TYR A 56 -2.90 10.24 -1.43
N ILE A 57 -1.66 9.76 -1.24
CA ILE A 57 -1.21 9.27 0.07
C ILE A 57 -1.25 10.40 1.10
N ALA A 58 -0.72 11.59 0.76
CA ALA A 58 -0.68 12.72 1.68
C ALA A 58 -2.09 13.14 2.15
N LYS A 59 -3.08 13.11 1.25
CA LYS A 59 -4.45 13.56 1.50
C LYS A 59 -5.32 12.50 2.16
N TYR A 60 -5.24 11.26 1.68
CA TYR A 60 -6.18 10.20 2.05
C TYR A 60 -5.57 9.07 2.88
N GLY A 61 -4.23 9.03 3.00
CA GLY A 61 -3.52 7.93 3.65
C GLY A 61 -3.97 7.66 5.08
N GLU A 62 -4.17 8.68 5.90
CA GLU A 62 -4.64 8.51 7.28
C GLU A 62 -6.04 7.90 7.37
N ILE A 63 -6.94 8.34 6.49
CA ILE A 63 -8.32 7.84 6.47
C ILE A 63 -8.32 6.37 6.05
N HIS A 64 -7.53 6.02 5.04
CA HIS A 64 -7.37 4.63 4.60
C HIS A 64 -6.74 3.78 5.71
N GLN A 65 -5.69 4.25 6.35
CA GLN A 65 -5.05 3.54 7.45
C GLN A 65 -6.05 3.21 8.57
N ALA A 66 -6.81 4.19 9.02
CA ALA A 66 -7.79 3.98 10.09
C ALA A 66 -8.86 2.95 9.73
N LYS A 67 -9.39 3.01 8.50
CA LYS A 67 -10.39 2.06 8.00
C LYS A 67 -9.83 0.64 7.88
N LEU A 68 -8.61 0.52 7.35
CA LEU A 68 -7.95 -0.78 7.14
C LEU A 68 -7.61 -1.44 8.47
N LEU A 69 -7.03 -0.71 9.42
CA LEU A 69 -6.75 -1.24 10.76
C LEU A 69 -8.02 -1.75 11.43
N HIS A 70 -9.11 -0.98 11.35
CA HIS A 70 -10.40 -1.42 11.88
C HIS A 70 -10.94 -2.68 11.19
N ALA A 71 -10.71 -2.82 9.87
CA ALA A 71 -11.11 -4.02 9.13
C ALA A 71 -10.26 -5.24 9.53
N TYR A 72 -8.94 -5.07 9.63
CA TYR A 72 -8.03 -6.17 10.00
C TYR A 72 -8.28 -6.68 11.41
N GLU A 73 -8.65 -5.82 12.35
CA GLU A 73 -9.03 -6.22 13.71
C GLU A 73 -10.25 -7.16 13.76
N LYS A 74 -11.08 -7.17 12.73
CA LYS A 74 -12.25 -8.05 12.63
C LYS A 74 -11.95 -9.41 12.03
N ILE A 75 -10.77 -9.59 11.46
CA ILE A 75 -10.35 -10.88 10.92
C ILE A 75 -10.11 -11.84 12.09
N PRO A 76 -10.74 -13.03 12.08
CA PRO A 76 -10.54 -14.00 13.16
C PRO A 76 -9.07 -14.33 13.38
N SER A 77 -8.63 -14.36 14.64
CA SER A 77 -7.22 -14.59 14.99
C SER A 77 -6.63 -15.88 14.39
N LYS A 78 -7.46 -16.91 14.23
CA LYS A 78 -7.04 -18.18 13.63
C LYS A 78 -6.47 -18.03 12.21
N VAL A 79 -6.97 -17.05 11.43
CA VAL A 79 -6.51 -16.81 10.05
C VAL A 79 -5.03 -16.41 10.04
N TRP A 80 -4.60 -15.65 11.04
CA TRP A 80 -3.23 -15.15 11.13
C TRP A 80 -2.18 -16.21 11.55
N HIS A 81 -2.64 -17.41 11.88
CA HIS A 81 -1.78 -18.54 12.28
C HIS A 81 -1.77 -19.66 11.22
N GLU A 82 -2.40 -19.43 10.07
CA GLU A 82 -2.38 -20.36 8.96
C GLU A 82 -1.14 -20.11 8.10
N ASP A 83 -0.34 -21.15 7.86
CA ASP A 83 0.76 -21.07 6.90
C ASP A 83 0.20 -21.07 5.48
N GLY A 84 0.74 -20.20 4.65
CA GLY A 84 0.35 -20.12 3.24
C GLY A 84 -0.87 -19.24 2.94
N ILE A 85 -1.03 -18.12 3.66
CA ILE A 85 -2.07 -17.12 3.37
C ILE A 85 -1.84 -16.50 1.99
N THR A 86 -2.90 -16.48 1.18
CA THR A 86 -2.96 -15.70 -0.09
C THR A 86 -3.80 -14.46 0.12
N VAL A 87 -3.25 -13.31 -0.18
CA VAL A 87 -3.97 -12.03 -0.19
C VAL A 87 -4.41 -11.70 -1.61
N VAL A 88 -5.71 -11.49 -1.79
CA VAL A 88 -6.27 -11.01 -3.06
C VAL A 88 -6.79 -9.60 -2.85
N ASP A 89 -6.18 -8.62 -3.52
CA ASP A 89 -6.65 -7.24 -3.48
C ASP A 89 -7.18 -6.81 -4.85
N TYR A 90 -8.49 -6.55 -4.89
CA TYR A 90 -9.20 -6.07 -6.07
C TYR A 90 -9.33 -4.55 -6.02
N GLY A 91 -8.59 -3.87 -6.88
CA GLY A 91 -8.44 -2.43 -6.83
C GLY A 91 -7.35 -2.01 -5.85
N CYS A 92 -6.21 -2.72 -5.87
CA CYS A 92 -5.12 -2.51 -4.91
C CYS A 92 -4.53 -1.08 -4.95
N GLY A 93 -4.85 -0.30 -5.99
CA GLY A 93 -4.31 1.03 -6.12
C GLY A 93 -2.79 1.02 -6.08
N GLN A 94 -2.24 1.86 -5.23
CA GLN A 94 -0.79 1.95 -5.04
C GLN A 94 -0.24 1.18 -3.83
N GLY A 95 -1.03 0.27 -3.24
CA GLY A 95 -0.56 -0.65 -2.20
C GLY A 95 -0.70 -0.13 -0.76
N ILE A 96 -1.65 0.76 -0.49
CA ILE A 96 -1.89 1.26 0.88
C ILE A 96 -2.36 0.12 1.78
N ALA A 97 -3.25 -0.75 1.29
CA ALA A 97 -3.78 -1.85 2.07
C ALA A 97 -2.66 -2.82 2.49
N GLU A 98 -1.78 -3.18 1.58
CA GLU A 98 -0.67 -4.08 1.84
C GLU A 98 0.34 -3.50 2.85
N MET A 99 0.68 -2.22 2.70
CA MET A 99 1.57 -1.55 3.66
C MET A 99 0.96 -1.49 5.06
N VAL A 100 -0.31 -1.14 5.17
CA VAL A 100 -1.04 -1.12 6.45
C VAL A 100 -1.19 -2.53 7.03
N LEU A 101 -1.39 -3.54 6.18
CA LEU A 101 -1.43 -4.95 6.60
C LEU A 101 -0.10 -5.35 7.26
N SER A 102 1.03 -5.00 6.66
CA SER A 102 2.34 -5.29 7.24
C SER A 102 2.52 -4.61 8.59
N ASP A 103 2.14 -3.33 8.73
CA ASP A 103 2.19 -2.61 10.00
C ASP A 103 1.28 -3.26 11.06
N TYR A 104 0.07 -3.67 10.66
CA TYR A 104 -0.87 -4.37 11.54
C TYR A 104 -0.28 -5.69 12.04
N MET A 105 0.24 -6.53 11.14
CA MET A 105 0.85 -7.81 11.49
C MET A 105 2.03 -7.60 12.46
N ALA A 106 2.91 -6.64 12.17
CA ALA A 106 4.02 -6.31 13.05
C ALA A 106 3.55 -5.87 14.45
N SER A 107 2.51 -5.05 14.54
CA SER A 107 1.94 -4.58 15.81
C SER A 107 1.34 -5.70 16.67
N ARG A 108 1.00 -6.82 16.07
CA ARG A 108 0.42 -8.02 16.68
C ARG A 108 1.42 -9.16 16.83
N TYR A 109 2.70 -8.93 16.51
CA TYR A 109 3.75 -9.95 16.50
C TYR A 109 3.44 -11.13 15.57
N ILE A 110 2.73 -10.86 14.46
CA ILE A 110 2.42 -11.84 13.41
C ILE A 110 3.52 -11.75 12.36
N ASP A 111 4.08 -12.88 11.98
CA ASP A 111 5.13 -12.94 10.98
C ASP A 111 4.56 -12.68 9.58
N ASN A 112 5.15 -11.75 8.85
CA ASN A 112 4.81 -11.46 7.47
C ASN A 112 5.02 -12.67 6.53
N ASP A 113 5.90 -13.60 6.91
CA ASP A 113 6.18 -14.82 6.13
C ASP A 113 5.01 -15.80 6.06
N TYR A 114 3.96 -15.62 6.87
CA TYR A 114 2.70 -16.37 6.71
C TYR A 114 1.98 -16.01 5.41
N ILE A 115 2.19 -14.81 4.86
CA ILE A 115 1.63 -14.43 3.57
C ILE A 115 2.58 -14.89 2.46
N LYS A 116 2.14 -15.91 1.72
CA LYS A 116 2.93 -16.52 0.64
C LYS A 116 2.68 -15.86 -0.71
N ASP A 117 1.45 -15.44 -0.95
CA ASP A 117 1.05 -14.93 -2.26
C ASP A 117 0.24 -13.65 -2.15
N PHE A 118 0.50 -12.75 -3.08
CA PHE A 118 -0.35 -11.59 -3.38
C PHE A 118 -0.89 -11.70 -4.80
N ILE A 119 -2.21 -11.55 -4.95
CA ILE A 119 -2.87 -11.39 -6.26
C ILE A 119 -3.40 -9.96 -6.32
N LEU A 120 -2.70 -9.12 -7.06
CA LEU A 120 -2.98 -7.70 -7.14
C LEU A 120 -3.70 -7.36 -8.45
N ILE A 121 -4.89 -6.78 -8.34
CA ILE A 121 -5.76 -6.47 -9.49
C ILE A 121 -6.01 -4.97 -9.50
N GLU A 122 -5.52 -4.28 -10.54
CA GLU A 122 -5.62 -2.84 -10.65
C GLU A 122 -5.61 -2.40 -12.12
N PRO A 123 -6.58 -1.59 -12.59
CA PRO A 123 -6.60 -1.11 -13.97
C PRO A 123 -5.46 -0.12 -14.28
N SER A 124 -5.06 0.72 -13.31
CA SER A 124 -3.96 1.65 -13.51
C SER A 124 -2.61 0.94 -13.44
N ARG A 125 -1.93 0.85 -14.58
CA ARG A 125 -0.57 0.29 -14.62
C ARG A 125 0.39 0.99 -13.67
N GLN A 126 0.25 2.29 -13.49
CA GLN A 126 1.14 3.08 -12.67
C GLN A 126 0.89 2.84 -11.16
N ASN A 127 -0.37 2.74 -10.76
CA ASN A 127 -0.75 2.31 -9.42
C ASN A 127 -0.20 0.91 -9.15
N LEU A 128 -0.46 -0.03 -10.03
CA LEU A 128 -0.02 -1.42 -9.89
C LEU A 128 1.49 -1.54 -9.75
N GLN A 129 2.26 -0.83 -10.57
CA GLN A 129 3.72 -0.82 -10.47
C GLN A 129 4.21 -0.30 -9.11
N ARG A 130 3.55 0.72 -8.56
CA ARG A 130 3.88 1.24 -7.23
C ARG A 130 3.48 0.25 -6.14
N CYS A 131 2.30 -0.37 -6.25
CA CYS A 131 1.85 -1.42 -5.34
C CYS A 131 2.86 -2.56 -5.27
N VAL A 132 3.28 -3.10 -6.41
CA VAL A 132 4.30 -4.17 -6.47
C VAL A 132 5.62 -3.76 -5.79
N LYS A 133 6.08 -2.52 -5.97
CA LYS A 133 7.28 -2.04 -5.27
C LYS A 133 7.11 -2.05 -3.75
N TYR A 134 5.96 -1.61 -3.25
CA TYR A 134 5.68 -1.62 -1.82
C TYR A 134 5.52 -3.05 -1.29
N VAL A 135 4.79 -3.92 -1.98
CA VAL A 135 4.66 -5.32 -1.55
C VAL A 135 6.04 -5.98 -1.46
N ASN A 136 6.90 -5.82 -2.47
CA ASN A 136 8.27 -6.33 -2.43
C ASN A 136 9.12 -5.73 -1.29
N ALA A 137 8.86 -4.50 -0.88
CA ALA A 137 9.58 -3.85 0.21
C ALA A 137 9.10 -4.29 1.60
N PHE A 138 7.81 -4.60 1.75
CA PHE A 138 7.16 -4.94 3.02
C PHE A 138 7.05 -6.46 3.24
N PHE A 139 6.96 -7.25 2.16
CA PHE A 139 6.77 -8.70 2.16
C PHE A 139 7.78 -9.37 1.23
N CYS A 140 9.00 -9.55 1.70
CA CYS A 140 10.13 -9.95 0.84
C CYS A 140 10.10 -11.40 0.37
N GLU A 141 9.40 -12.28 1.07
CA GLU A 141 9.33 -13.72 0.75
C GLU A 141 8.04 -14.11 0.00
N SER A 142 7.12 -13.17 -0.18
CA SER A 142 5.85 -13.45 -0.86
C SER A 142 5.99 -13.44 -2.38
N GLN A 143 5.26 -14.33 -3.05
CA GLN A 143 5.10 -14.30 -4.51
C GLN A 143 4.03 -13.29 -4.90
N ILE A 144 4.23 -12.61 -6.02
CA ILE A 144 3.31 -11.59 -6.50
C ILE A 144 2.79 -11.97 -7.89
N SER A 145 1.48 -12.11 -8.00
CA SER A 145 0.75 -12.22 -9.27
C SER A 145 -0.01 -10.92 -9.52
N VAL A 146 0.10 -10.39 -10.71
CA VAL A 146 -0.54 -9.12 -11.07
C VAL A 146 -1.52 -9.29 -12.22
N VAL A 147 -2.67 -8.63 -12.12
CA VAL A 147 -3.67 -8.53 -13.18
C VAL A 147 -3.94 -7.05 -13.45
N CYS A 148 -3.41 -6.57 -14.58
CA CYS A 148 -3.75 -5.26 -15.09
C CYS A 148 -4.95 -5.40 -16.03
N LYS A 149 -6.16 -5.13 -15.56
CA LYS A 149 -7.34 -5.09 -16.43
C LYS A 149 -7.28 -3.78 -17.22
N LYS A 150 -6.99 -3.87 -18.52
CA LYS A 150 -7.38 -2.79 -19.42
C LYS A 150 -8.91 -2.84 -19.50
N ASP A 151 -9.55 -1.72 -19.19
CA ASP A 151 -10.95 -1.56 -19.52
C ASP A 151 -11.08 -1.81 -21.03
N ASN A 152 -11.75 -2.90 -21.38
CA ASN A 152 -12.23 -3.07 -22.74
C ASN A 152 -13.34 -2.03 -22.92
N GLN A 153 -13.01 -0.94 -23.57
CA GLN A 153 -14.00 -0.06 -24.20
C GLN A 153 -14.76 -0.83 -25.27
#